data_8f159ce461608c39b748d60bf882543c
#
_entry.id   8f159ce461608c39b748d60bf882543c
#
_cell.length_a   1.000
_cell.length_b   1.000
_cell.length_c   1.000
_cell.angle_alpha   90.00
_cell.angle_beta   90.00
_cell.angle_gamma   90.00
#
_symmetry.space_group_name_H-M   'P 1'
#
loop_
_entity.id
_entity.type
_entity.pdbx_description
1 polymer ?
#
loop_
_entity_poly.entity_id
_entity_poly.type
_entity_poly.pdbx_seq_one_letter_code
_entity_poly.pdbx_strand_id
1 'polypeptide(L)'
;MKTHKDLIVWNKSMELVIETYKLSAEFPEEEKFGLISQMRRAAVSVPSNIAEGAARNSTKEYIRFLYIALGSLSELETQFLISNRLEYINDVLEDTITDIRKLLLSLIKSLKNKI
;
A
#
# COMPACT_ATOMS: atom_id res chain seq x y z
N MET A 1 9.75 -10.99 -20.70
CA MET A 1 8.77 -9.86 -20.69
C MET A 1 8.64 -9.28 -19.28
N LYS A 2 8.76 -7.99 -19.17
CA LYS A 2 8.62 -7.32 -17.87
C LYS A 2 7.16 -7.16 -17.49
N THR A 3 6.86 -7.39 -16.21
CA THR A 3 5.52 -7.21 -15.66
C THR A 3 5.62 -6.39 -14.37
N HIS A 4 4.48 -6.15 -13.72
CA HIS A 4 4.47 -5.48 -12.41
C HIS A 4 5.36 -6.20 -11.39
N LYS A 5 5.59 -7.50 -11.56
CA LYS A 5 6.43 -8.30 -10.64
C LYS A 5 7.89 -7.86 -10.64
N ASP A 6 8.32 -7.13 -11.68
CA ASP A 6 9.68 -6.61 -11.76
C ASP A 6 9.83 -5.25 -11.07
N LEU A 7 8.73 -4.65 -10.62
CA LEU A 7 8.77 -3.36 -9.96
C LEU A 7 9.17 -3.49 -8.50
N ILE A 8 10.15 -2.69 -8.10
CA ILE A 8 10.59 -2.62 -6.70
C ILE A 8 9.42 -2.22 -5.80
N VAL A 9 8.62 -1.23 -6.23
CA VAL A 9 7.51 -0.74 -5.43
C VAL A 9 6.44 -1.80 -5.22
N TRP A 10 6.19 -2.65 -6.21
CA TRP A 10 5.23 -3.75 -6.06
C TRP A 10 5.75 -4.76 -5.03
N ASN A 11 7.02 -5.13 -5.13
CA ASN A 11 7.62 -6.10 -4.20
C ASN A 11 7.62 -5.57 -2.76
N LYS A 12 7.97 -4.30 -2.56
CA LYS A 12 7.92 -3.69 -1.22
C LYS A 12 6.50 -3.61 -0.69
N SER A 13 5.53 -3.36 -1.57
CA SER A 13 4.12 -3.33 -1.19
C SER A 13 3.62 -4.71 -0.76
N MET A 14 4.10 -5.77 -1.42
CA MET A 14 3.77 -7.15 -1.02
C MET A 14 4.30 -7.45 0.38
N GLU A 15 5.52 -7.01 0.68
CA GLU A 15 6.10 -7.17 2.02
C GLU A 15 5.27 -6.43 3.07
N LEU A 16 4.79 -5.23 2.73
CA LEU A 16 3.94 -4.44 3.61
C LEU A 16 2.63 -5.17 3.94
N VAL A 17 2.04 -5.85 2.96
CA VAL A 17 0.84 -6.67 3.18
C VAL A 17 1.11 -7.73 4.24
N ILE A 18 2.21 -8.47 4.07
CA ILE A 18 2.57 -9.56 4.99
C ILE A 18 2.79 -9.01 6.40
N GLU A 19 3.52 -7.90 6.52
CA GLU A 19 3.75 -7.28 7.83
C GLU A 19 2.47 -6.79 8.47
N THR A 20 1.55 -6.23 7.68
CA THR A 20 0.25 -5.78 8.17
C THR A 20 -0.55 -6.95 8.75
N TYR A 21 -0.53 -8.09 8.07
CA TYR A 21 -1.23 -9.29 8.56
C TYR A 21 -0.62 -9.77 9.87
N LYS A 22 0.71 -9.78 9.96
CA LYS A 22 1.40 -10.23 11.18
C LYS A 22 1.11 -9.32 12.36
N LEU A 23 1.20 -8.01 12.16
CA LEU A 23 0.95 -7.04 13.23
C LEU A 23 -0.52 -7.08 13.67
N SER A 24 -1.44 -7.10 12.73
CA SER A 24 -2.87 -7.06 13.06
C SER A 24 -3.38 -8.37 13.68
N ALA A 25 -2.65 -9.47 13.51
CA ALA A 25 -3.01 -10.74 14.15
C ALA A 25 -2.95 -10.65 15.68
N GLU A 26 -2.18 -9.71 16.23
CA GLU A 26 -2.04 -9.51 17.66
C GLU A 26 -3.08 -8.54 18.25
N PHE A 27 -3.95 -7.97 17.40
CA PHE A 27 -4.96 -7.02 17.85
C PHE A 27 -6.08 -7.73 18.63
N PRO A 28 -6.82 -6.97 19.49
CA PRO A 28 -7.95 -7.55 20.21
C PRO A 28 -8.98 -8.14 19.24
N GLU A 29 -9.59 -9.25 19.65
CA GLU A 29 -10.62 -9.97 18.88
C GLU A 29 -11.77 -9.06 18.44
N GLU A 30 -12.12 -8.08 19.28
CA GLU A 30 -13.19 -7.11 18.97
C GLU A 30 -12.92 -6.26 17.74
N GLU A 31 -11.65 -6.21 17.27
CA GLU A 31 -11.28 -5.46 16.06
C GLU A 31 -11.33 -6.32 14.80
N LYS A 32 -11.74 -7.58 14.91
CA LYS A 32 -11.75 -8.51 13.79
C LYS A 32 -12.50 -7.98 12.56
N PHE A 33 -13.66 -7.40 12.78
CA PHE A 33 -14.49 -6.83 11.72
C PHE A 33 -14.37 -5.31 11.63
N GLY A 34 -13.50 -4.72 12.41
CA GLY A 34 -13.23 -3.29 12.40
C GLY A 34 -11.86 -3.01 11.83
N LEU A 35 -10.95 -2.56 12.71
CA LEU A 35 -9.63 -2.09 12.32
C LEU A 35 -8.79 -3.15 11.60
N ILE A 36 -8.82 -4.41 12.07
CA ILE A 36 -8.08 -5.51 11.43
C ILE A 36 -8.51 -5.67 9.97
N SER A 37 -9.81 -5.75 9.74
CA SER A 37 -10.37 -5.93 8.40
C SER A 37 -10.02 -4.76 7.49
N GLN A 38 -10.16 -3.53 7.99
CA GLN A 38 -9.88 -2.33 7.21
C GLN A 38 -8.40 -2.19 6.86
N MET A 39 -7.50 -2.48 7.80
CA MET A 39 -6.06 -2.41 7.57
C MET A 39 -5.61 -3.41 6.51
N ARG A 40 -6.12 -4.63 6.61
CA ARG A 40 -5.77 -5.69 5.65
C ARG A 40 -6.27 -5.35 4.25
N ARG A 41 -7.45 -4.78 4.14
CA ARG A 41 -8.00 -4.32 2.87
C ARG A 41 -7.15 -3.22 2.27
N ALA A 42 -6.82 -2.21 3.06
CA ALA A 42 -6.01 -1.09 2.59
C ALA A 42 -4.63 -1.58 2.13
N ALA A 43 -4.00 -2.46 2.91
CA ALA A 43 -2.69 -3.01 2.57
C ALA A 43 -2.73 -3.76 1.24
N VAL A 44 -3.68 -4.68 1.05
CA VAL A 44 -3.82 -5.47 -0.18
C VAL A 44 -4.12 -4.57 -1.38
N SER A 45 -4.85 -3.48 -1.17
CA SER A 45 -5.18 -2.54 -2.24
C SER A 45 -3.95 -1.88 -2.85
N VAL A 46 -2.85 -1.71 -2.11
CA VAL A 46 -1.64 -1.07 -2.64
C VAL A 46 -1.03 -1.88 -3.78
N PRO A 47 -0.56 -3.12 -3.56
CA PRO A 47 0.02 -3.90 -4.67
C PRO A 47 -1.01 -4.27 -5.73
N SER A 48 -2.27 -4.46 -5.35
CA SER A 48 -3.33 -4.81 -6.30
C SER A 48 -3.55 -3.70 -7.33
N ASN A 49 -3.55 -2.44 -6.90
CA ASN A 49 -3.73 -1.32 -7.82
C ASN A 49 -2.49 -1.05 -8.66
N ILE A 50 -1.30 -1.31 -8.14
CA ILE A 50 -0.07 -1.23 -8.93
C ILE A 50 -0.14 -2.24 -10.08
N ALA A 51 -0.50 -3.48 -9.77
CA ALA A 51 -0.62 -4.55 -10.77
C ALA A 51 -1.71 -4.25 -11.81
N GLU A 52 -2.86 -3.78 -11.33
CA GLU A 52 -4.00 -3.43 -12.18
C GLU A 52 -3.61 -2.34 -13.18
N GLY A 53 -2.94 -1.29 -12.68
CA GLY A 53 -2.49 -0.18 -13.52
C GLY A 53 -1.46 -0.61 -14.54
N ALA A 54 -0.50 -1.44 -14.12
CA ALA A 54 0.55 -1.93 -15.01
C ALA A 54 0.00 -2.79 -16.16
N ALA A 55 -1.16 -3.42 -15.94
CA ALA A 55 -1.82 -4.25 -16.95
C ALA A 55 -2.69 -3.45 -17.93
N ARG A 56 -2.92 -2.17 -17.65
CA ARG A 56 -3.76 -1.33 -18.52
C ARG A 56 -3.02 -0.96 -19.80
N ASN A 57 -3.79 -0.69 -20.84
CA ASN A 57 -3.28 -0.36 -22.17
C ASN A 57 -3.06 1.15 -22.36
N SER A 58 -3.11 1.92 -21.29
CA SER A 58 -3.03 3.38 -21.35
C SER A 58 -2.17 3.89 -20.19
N THR A 59 -1.21 4.76 -20.50
CA THR A 59 -0.36 5.41 -19.50
C THR A 59 -1.20 6.24 -18.53
N LYS A 60 -2.24 6.92 -19.06
CA LYS A 60 -3.17 7.70 -18.23
C LYS A 60 -3.87 6.81 -17.19
N GLU A 61 -4.32 5.63 -17.61
CA GLU A 61 -4.98 4.68 -16.72
C GLU A 61 -3.99 4.13 -15.69
N TYR A 62 -2.76 3.86 -16.10
CA TYR A 62 -1.71 3.41 -15.19
C TYR A 62 -1.51 4.42 -14.07
N ILE A 63 -1.37 5.70 -14.45
CA ILE A 63 -1.19 6.79 -13.48
C ILE A 63 -2.39 6.85 -12.52
N ARG A 64 -3.60 6.70 -13.04
CA ARG A 64 -4.82 6.71 -12.20
C ARG A 64 -4.77 5.63 -11.13
N PHE A 65 -4.40 4.41 -11.51
CA PHE A 65 -4.32 3.29 -10.56
C PHE A 65 -3.21 3.48 -9.53
N LEU A 66 -2.10 4.11 -9.92
CA LEU A 66 -1.03 4.42 -8.98
C LEU A 66 -1.48 5.45 -7.94
N TYR A 67 -2.31 6.42 -8.33
CA TYR A 67 -2.89 7.36 -7.36
C TYR A 67 -3.87 6.66 -6.42
N ILE A 68 -4.61 5.66 -6.91
CA ILE A 68 -5.47 4.86 -6.04
C ILE A 68 -4.62 4.10 -5.01
N ALA A 69 -3.51 3.50 -5.47
CA ALA A 69 -2.56 2.83 -4.57
C ALA A 69 -2.02 3.80 -3.52
N LEU A 70 -1.68 5.02 -3.94
CA LEU A 70 -1.17 6.06 -3.04
C LEU A 70 -2.19 6.43 -1.97
N GLY A 71 -3.47 6.53 -2.36
CA GLY A 71 -4.56 6.79 -1.43
C GLY A 71 -4.72 5.66 -0.42
N SER A 72 -4.64 4.41 -0.89
CA SER A 72 -4.72 3.24 -0.02
C SER A 72 -3.57 3.19 0.97
N LEU A 73 -2.37 3.59 0.53
CA LEU A 73 -1.20 3.66 1.39
C LEU A 73 -1.40 4.69 2.51
N SER A 74 -1.96 5.86 2.18
CA SER A 74 -2.25 6.91 3.15
C SER A 74 -3.33 6.48 4.13
N GLU A 75 -4.32 5.73 3.66
CA GLU A 75 -5.35 5.15 4.52
C GLU A 75 -4.72 4.18 5.52
N LEU A 76 -3.85 3.29 5.04
CA LEU A 76 -3.16 2.32 5.89
C LEU A 76 -2.28 3.01 6.92
N GLU A 77 -1.56 4.05 6.51
CA GLU A 77 -0.74 4.85 7.41
C GLU A 77 -1.58 5.42 8.56
N THR A 78 -2.74 5.97 8.23
CA THR A 78 -3.67 6.51 9.20
C THR A 78 -4.12 5.41 10.18
N GLN A 79 -4.42 4.22 9.66
CA GLN A 79 -4.85 3.09 10.49
C GLN A 79 -3.73 2.59 11.42
N PHE A 80 -2.48 2.59 10.96
CA PHE A 80 -1.34 2.27 11.82
C PHE A 80 -1.20 3.30 12.94
N LEU A 81 -1.37 4.58 12.63
CA LEU A 81 -1.29 5.64 13.63
C LEU A 81 -2.41 5.52 14.68
N ILE A 82 -3.62 5.18 14.22
CA ILE A 82 -4.74 4.92 15.12
C ILE A 82 -4.42 3.73 16.04
N SER A 83 -3.91 2.65 15.44
CA SER A 83 -3.54 1.44 16.19
C SER A 83 -2.48 1.72 17.24
N ASN A 84 -1.53 2.60 16.93
CA ASN A 84 -0.50 3.02 17.87
C ASN A 84 -1.10 3.80 19.03
N ARG A 85 -2.02 4.72 18.75
CA ARG A 85 -2.69 5.51 19.79
C ARG A 85 -3.58 4.65 20.69
N LEU A 86 -4.12 3.56 20.14
CA LEU A 86 -4.89 2.58 20.92
C LEU A 86 -3.99 1.60 21.66
N GLU A 87 -2.68 1.76 21.50
CA GLU A 87 -1.67 0.92 22.13
C GLU A 87 -1.68 -0.54 21.66
N TYR A 88 -2.17 -0.79 20.44
CA TYR A 88 -2.16 -2.13 19.84
C TYR A 88 -0.80 -2.48 19.24
N ILE A 89 -0.05 -1.48 18.77
CA ILE A 89 1.28 -1.67 18.15
C ILE A 89 2.23 -0.56 18.60
N ASN A 90 3.52 -0.86 18.54
CA ASN A 90 4.58 0.13 18.83
C ASN A 90 5.21 0.66 17.55
N ASP A 91 5.32 -0.17 16.52
CA ASP A 91 5.93 0.20 15.24
C ASP A 91 4.84 0.49 14.21
N VAL A 92 4.81 1.72 13.70
CA VAL A 92 3.83 2.14 12.70
C VAL A 92 4.36 2.00 11.27
N LEU A 93 5.51 1.34 11.10
CA LEU A 93 6.14 1.07 9.80
C LEU A 93 6.35 2.35 8.98
N GLU A 94 6.70 3.45 9.66
CA GLU A 94 6.84 4.76 9.01
C GLU A 94 7.84 4.76 7.87
N ASP A 95 9.01 4.16 8.07
CA ASP A 95 10.06 4.13 7.05
C ASP A 95 9.62 3.34 5.83
N THR A 96 8.99 2.19 6.04
CA THR A 96 8.48 1.35 4.95
C THR A 96 7.43 2.08 4.13
N ILE A 97 6.49 2.73 4.81
CA ILE A 97 5.41 3.48 4.15
C ILE A 97 5.98 4.67 3.39
N THR A 98 6.93 5.40 3.99
CA THR A 98 7.58 6.54 3.34
C THR A 98 8.32 6.10 2.08
N ASP A 99 9.04 4.99 2.13
CA ASP A 99 9.78 4.46 0.99
C ASP A 99 8.83 4.10 -0.16
N ILE A 100 7.74 3.41 0.15
CA ILE A 100 6.75 3.02 -0.86
C ILE A 100 6.12 4.26 -1.47
N ARG A 101 5.78 5.26 -0.66
CA ARG A 101 5.21 6.53 -1.14
C ARG A 101 6.16 7.21 -2.13
N LYS A 102 7.44 7.30 -1.79
CA LYS A 102 8.45 7.91 -2.66
C LYS A 102 8.57 7.16 -3.98
N LEU A 103 8.55 5.82 -3.93
CA LEU A 103 8.64 4.99 -5.14
C LEU A 103 7.40 5.16 -6.03
N LEU A 104 6.21 5.24 -5.43
CA LEU A 104 4.98 5.48 -6.18
C LEU A 104 5.01 6.84 -6.88
N LEU A 105 5.38 7.88 -6.13
CA LEU A 105 5.46 9.23 -6.70
C LEU A 105 6.51 9.32 -7.80
N SER A 106 7.64 8.66 -7.64
CA SER A 106 8.68 8.61 -8.65
C SER A 106 8.21 7.93 -9.93
N LEU A 107 7.50 6.81 -9.79
CA LEU A 107 6.92 6.09 -10.94
C LEU A 107 5.87 6.94 -11.65
N ILE A 108 4.99 7.59 -10.90
CA ILE A 108 3.98 8.50 -11.45
C ILE A 108 4.66 9.60 -12.26
N LYS A 109 5.69 10.23 -11.69
CA LYS A 109 6.43 11.30 -12.37
C LYS A 109 7.04 10.79 -13.67
N SER A 110 7.67 9.62 -13.63
CA SER A 110 8.27 9.00 -14.82
C SER A 110 7.24 8.76 -15.91
N LEU A 111 6.05 8.25 -15.53
CA LEU A 111 4.97 8.00 -16.49
C LEU A 111 4.38 9.29 -17.06
N LYS A 112 4.26 10.33 -16.24
CA LYS A 112 3.76 11.64 -16.69
C LYS A 112 4.66 12.24 -17.75
N ASN A 113 5.97 12.00 -17.67
CA ASN A 113 6.92 12.52 -18.66
C ASN A 113 6.78 11.84 -20.03
N LYS A 114 5.99 10.78 -20.13
CA LYS A 114 5.76 10.04 -21.39
C LYS A 114 4.50 10.47 -22.12
N ILE A 115 3.68 11.34 -21.53
CA ILE A 115 2.42 11.77 -22.13
C ILE A 115 2.37 13.28 -22.38
#